data_371be63cd946d963f7d615623d5f7534
#
_entry.id   371be63cd946d963f7d615623d5f7534
#
_cell.length_a   1.000
_cell.length_b   1.000
_cell.length_c   1.000
_cell.angle_alpha   90.00
_cell.angle_beta   90.00
_cell.angle_gamma   90.00
#
_symmetry.space_group_name_H-M   'P 1'
#
loop_
_entity.id
_entity.type
_entity.pdbx_description
1 polymer ?
#
loop_
_entity_poly.entity_id
_entity_poly.type
_entity_poly.pdbx_seq_one_letter_code
_entity_poly.pdbx_strand_id
1 'polypeptide(L)'
;MPSLFAQSELNDLIGKVERGERLDFDAGIRMMDSQDILALGYMANLVRERKNGNKTFFMINNPINHTNVCTDRINATMLYGHIESSEERIDHLLELRGLQERNGGFLTFIPLPFDPNKMKSEGTMGVVKTTGFEDLKMLSISRILLDNFDHIKAFWMMLGPRLAQVSLAFGVDDLDGTVVERIIHSPGSETNKAMSKRTLVQMIQKAGRDAIERDTLYRVLKVH
;
A
#
# COMPACT_ATOMS: atom_id res chain seq x y z
N MET A 1 -4.64 22.28 22.71
CA MET A 1 -5.82 22.33 21.81
C MET A 1 -6.52 20.99 21.94
N PRO A 2 -7.87 20.93 21.95
CA PRO A 2 -8.53 19.63 21.87
C PRO A 2 -8.05 18.92 20.59
N SER A 3 -7.71 17.64 20.70
CA SER A 3 -7.30 16.83 19.56
C SER A 3 -8.41 16.85 18.52
N LEU A 4 -8.07 16.98 17.23
CA LEU A 4 -9.02 16.90 16.12
C LEU A 4 -9.84 15.59 16.19
N PHE A 5 -9.25 14.57 16.80
CA PHE A 5 -9.81 13.22 16.95
C PHE A 5 -10.30 12.89 18.36
N ALA A 6 -10.55 13.90 19.22
CA ALA A 6 -10.97 13.68 20.62
C ALA A 6 -12.26 12.85 20.75
N GLN A 7 -13.12 12.87 19.70
CA GLN A 7 -14.37 12.11 19.64
C GLN A 7 -14.26 10.84 18.78
N SER A 8 -13.08 10.56 18.23
CA SER A 8 -12.87 9.34 17.45
C SER A 8 -12.91 8.10 18.35
N GLU A 9 -13.57 7.04 17.88
CA GLU A 9 -13.55 5.71 18.52
C GLU A 9 -12.14 5.10 18.58
N LEU A 10 -11.20 5.63 17.78
CA LEU A 10 -9.80 5.23 17.71
C LEU A 10 -8.87 6.19 18.49
N ASN A 11 -9.39 7.11 19.29
CA ASN A 11 -8.58 8.14 19.96
C ASN A 11 -7.45 7.57 20.84
N ASP A 12 -7.71 6.47 21.54
CA ASP A 12 -6.69 5.76 22.33
C ASP A 12 -5.57 5.14 21.46
N LEU A 13 -5.93 4.60 20.28
CA LEU A 13 -4.97 4.05 19.32
C LEU A 13 -4.13 5.17 18.69
N ILE A 14 -4.74 6.32 18.39
CA ILE A 14 -4.01 7.51 17.94
C ILE A 14 -2.93 7.88 18.94
N GLY A 15 -3.28 7.95 20.24
CA GLY A 15 -2.30 8.24 21.28
C GLY A 15 -1.16 7.23 21.36
N LYS A 16 -1.43 5.93 21.16
CA LYS A 16 -0.39 4.90 21.08
C LYS A 16 0.53 5.14 19.87
N VAL A 17 -0.04 5.36 18.68
CA VAL A 17 0.74 5.62 17.46
C VAL A 17 1.57 6.91 17.59
N GLU A 18 1.03 7.97 18.19
CA GLU A 18 1.77 9.22 18.44
C GLU A 18 2.99 9.01 19.36
N ARG A 19 2.90 8.10 20.33
CA ARG A 19 4.04 7.72 21.19
C ARG A 19 4.98 6.71 20.55
N GLY A 20 4.66 6.19 19.35
CA GLY A 20 5.44 5.16 18.67
C GLY A 20 5.25 3.77 19.24
N GLU A 21 4.17 3.53 19.96
CA GLU A 21 3.82 2.22 20.49
C GLU A 21 3.27 1.32 19.38
N ARG A 22 3.63 0.05 19.45
CA ARG A 22 3.11 -0.96 18.50
C ARG A 22 1.68 -1.32 18.83
N LEU A 23 0.91 -1.51 17.78
CA LEU A 23 -0.45 -2.01 17.89
C LEU A 23 -0.46 -3.55 17.73
N ASP A 24 -1.39 -4.17 18.45
CA ASP A 24 -1.62 -5.61 18.52
C ASP A 24 -2.78 -6.04 17.60
N PHE A 25 -3.16 -7.31 17.71
CA PHE A 25 -4.25 -7.91 16.97
C PHE A 25 -5.59 -7.21 17.24
N ASP A 26 -5.93 -6.97 18.51
CA ASP A 26 -7.21 -6.38 18.91
C ASP A 26 -7.33 -4.94 18.37
N ALA A 27 -6.24 -4.18 18.41
CA ALA A 27 -6.19 -2.85 17.78
C ALA A 27 -6.37 -2.93 16.27
N GLY A 28 -5.80 -3.96 15.63
CA GLY A 28 -5.98 -4.27 14.21
C GLY A 28 -7.44 -4.48 13.84
N ILE A 29 -8.15 -5.32 14.60
CA ILE A 29 -9.58 -5.59 14.40
C ILE A 29 -10.41 -4.31 14.59
N ARG A 30 -10.19 -3.56 15.66
CA ARG A 30 -10.87 -2.27 15.88
C ARG A 30 -10.68 -1.31 14.72
N MET A 31 -9.50 -1.24 14.13
CA MET A 31 -9.24 -0.42 12.94
C MET A 31 -9.98 -0.94 11.70
N MET A 32 -10.08 -2.27 11.54
CA MET A 32 -10.85 -2.87 10.44
C MET A 32 -12.34 -2.60 10.55
N ASP A 33 -12.90 -2.58 11.75
CA ASP A 33 -14.33 -2.32 11.99
C ASP A 33 -14.68 -0.83 11.94
N SER A 34 -13.73 0.04 12.25
CA SER A 34 -13.94 1.49 12.31
C SER A 34 -14.38 2.10 10.98
N GLN A 35 -15.24 3.09 11.05
CA GLN A 35 -15.62 3.94 9.92
C GLN A 35 -14.83 5.27 9.88
N ASP A 36 -13.98 5.54 10.87
CA ASP A 36 -13.18 6.76 10.93
C ASP A 36 -11.92 6.67 10.06
N ILE A 37 -12.15 6.77 8.75
CA ILE A 37 -11.07 6.72 7.76
C ILE A 37 -10.06 7.87 7.92
N LEU A 38 -10.47 9.00 8.48
CA LEU A 38 -9.59 10.15 8.70
C LEU A 38 -8.61 9.86 9.84
N ALA A 39 -9.07 9.25 10.92
CA ALA A 39 -8.20 8.80 12.00
C ALA A 39 -7.19 7.76 11.51
N LEU A 40 -7.64 6.79 10.71
CA LEU A 40 -6.76 5.80 10.09
C LEU A 40 -5.71 6.45 9.19
N GLY A 41 -6.14 7.37 8.32
CA GLY A 41 -5.23 8.11 7.45
C GLY A 41 -4.20 8.93 8.23
N TYR A 42 -4.63 9.61 9.30
CA TYR A 42 -3.74 10.37 10.18
C TYR A 42 -2.67 9.47 10.82
N MET A 43 -3.07 8.38 11.45
CA MET A 43 -2.14 7.43 12.09
C MET A 43 -1.16 6.86 11.06
N ALA A 44 -1.65 6.41 9.92
CA ALA A 44 -0.83 5.83 8.86
C ALA A 44 0.16 6.85 8.29
N ASN A 45 -0.29 8.09 8.05
CA ASN A 45 0.57 9.16 7.57
C ASN A 45 1.66 9.52 8.58
N LEU A 46 1.34 9.55 9.87
CA LEU A 46 2.31 9.79 10.92
C LEU A 46 3.43 8.73 10.95
N VAL A 47 3.06 7.45 10.84
CA VAL A 47 4.05 6.35 10.73
C VAL A 47 4.90 6.49 9.48
N ARG A 48 4.29 6.81 8.33
CA ARG A 48 5.00 7.04 7.06
C ARG A 48 5.98 8.20 7.16
N GLU A 49 5.55 9.33 7.75
CA GLU A 49 6.41 10.52 7.88
C GLU A 49 7.65 10.27 8.74
N ARG A 50 7.51 9.49 9.81
CA ARG A 50 8.64 9.09 10.65
C ARG A 50 9.67 8.26 9.89
N LYS A 51 9.22 7.43 8.93
CA LYS A 51 10.09 6.56 8.14
C LYS A 51 10.70 7.28 6.94
N ASN A 52 9.87 7.94 6.14
CA ASN A 52 10.23 8.40 4.81
C ASN A 52 10.16 9.91 4.63
N GLY A 53 9.78 10.67 5.67
CA GLY A 53 9.57 12.11 5.57
C GLY A 53 8.51 12.43 4.52
N ASN A 54 8.70 13.45 3.69
CA ASN A 54 7.77 13.83 2.62
C ASN A 54 7.97 13.06 1.31
N LYS A 55 8.86 12.07 1.27
CA LYS A 55 9.24 11.35 0.06
C LYS A 55 8.16 10.39 -0.40
N THR A 56 7.95 10.34 -1.70
CA THR A 56 7.16 9.30 -2.37
C THR A 56 7.96 8.74 -3.52
N PHE A 57 8.14 7.43 -3.50
CA PHE A 57 8.99 6.71 -4.43
C PHE A 57 8.21 6.21 -5.65
N PHE A 58 8.90 6.14 -6.77
CA PHE A 58 8.45 5.47 -7.98
C PHE A 58 9.65 4.96 -8.79
N MET A 59 9.41 4.03 -9.71
CA MET A 59 10.46 3.53 -10.59
C MET A 59 10.08 3.68 -12.05
N ILE A 60 11.10 3.75 -12.92
CA ILE A 60 10.88 3.59 -14.37
C ILE A 60 11.07 2.11 -14.68
N ASN A 61 10.00 1.45 -15.11
CA ASN A 61 10.09 0.04 -15.49
C ASN A 61 10.75 -0.06 -16.86
N ASN A 62 11.98 -0.56 -16.87
CA ASN A 62 12.62 -1.05 -18.09
C ASN A 62 12.30 -2.55 -18.22
N PRO A 63 11.77 -3.02 -19.35
CA PRO A 63 11.32 -4.40 -19.53
C PRO A 63 12.44 -5.44 -19.53
N ILE A 64 13.69 -5.06 -19.26
CA ILE A 64 14.84 -5.96 -19.27
C ILE A 64 15.64 -5.79 -18.00
N ASN A 65 15.40 -6.64 -17.01
CA ASN A 65 16.39 -6.93 -15.98
C ASN A 65 16.36 -8.41 -15.64
N HIS A 66 17.03 -9.20 -16.49
CA HIS A 66 17.51 -10.51 -16.09
C HIS A 66 18.76 -10.30 -15.23
N THR A 67 18.59 -10.09 -13.94
CA THR A 67 19.69 -10.22 -13.00
C THR A 67 19.66 -11.65 -12.45
N ASN A 68 20.71 -12.40 -12.71
CA ASN A 68 20.97 -13.71 -12.07
C ASN A 68 21.40 -13.56 -10.60
N VAL A 69 21.29 -12.37 -10.04
CA VAL A 69 21.61 -12.09 -8.63
C VAL A 69 20.29 -12.09 -7.89
N CYS A 70 19.96 -13.17 -7.25
CA CYS A 70 18.97 -13.22 -6.19
C CYS A 70 19.53 -12.37 -5.04
N THR A 71 19.10 -11.10 -4.94
CA THR A 71 19.33 -10.33 -3.74
C THR A 71 18.37 -10.88 -2.68
N ASP A 72 18.83 -11.10 -1.45
CA ASP A 72 18.03 -11.58 -0.32
C ASP A 72 16.92 -10.58 0.11
N ARG A 73 16.52 -9.71 -0.81
CA ARG A 73 15.55 -8.63 -0.58
C ARG A 73 14.37 -8.79 -1.53
N ILE A 74 13.19 -9.04 -0.95
CA ILE A 74 11.95 -9.38 -1.68
C ILE A 74 10.81 -8.43 -1.31
N ASN A 75 9.78 -8.40 -2.16
CA ASN A 75 8.52 -7.74 -1.86
C ASN A 75 7.57 -8.75 -1.22
N ALA A 76 6.87 -8.33 -0.15
CA ALA A 76 5.73 -9.07 0.37
C ALA A 76 4.45 -8.57 -0.28
N THR A 77 3.53 -9.48 -0.58
CA THR A 77 2.22 -9.14 -1.16
C THR A 77 1.11 -9.87 -0.40
N MET A 78 -0.06 -9.26 -0.33
CA MET A 78 -1.28 -9.89 0.17
C MET A 78 -2.42 -9.59 -0.78
N LEU A 79 -3.06 -10.63 -1.32
CA LEU A 79 -4.33 -10.48 -2.03
C LEU A 79 -5.44 -10.37 -0.97
N TYR A 80 -6.33 -9.40 -1.10
CA TYR A 80 -7.44 -9.19 -0.16
C TYR A 80 -8.75 -8.86 -0.89
N GLY A 81 -9.86 -9.03 -0.18
CA GLY A 81 -11.21 -8.76 -0.71
C GLY A 81 -11.79 -9.94 -1.47
N HIS A 82 -11.38 -11.18 -1.15
CA HIS A 82 -11.93 -12.40 -1.72
C HIS A 82 -12.83 -13.12 -0.71
N ILE A 83 -12.31 -14.10 0.02
CA ILE A 83 -13.07 -14.94 0.95
C ILE A 83 -12.58 -14.81 2.40
N GLU A 84 -11.46 -14.16 2.58
CA GLU A 84 -10.81 -14.02 3.88
C GLU A 84 -11.58 -13.07 4.81
N SER A 85 -11.52 -13.34 6.10
CA SER A 85 -12.10 -12.49 7.14
C SER A 85 -11.17 -11.30 7.50
N SER A 86 -11.69 -10.37 8.30
CA SER A 86 -10.89 -9.26 8.86
C SER A 86 -9.77 -9.79 9.76
N GLU A 87 -10.07 -10.82 10.56
CA GLU A 87 -9.12 -11.47 11.45
C GLU A 87 -7.97 -12.10 10.68
N GLU A 88 -8.26 -12.83 9.60
CA GLU A 88 -7.24 -13.45 8.75
C GLU A 88 -6.34 -12.41 8.09
N ARG A 89 -6.87 -11.25 7.69
CA ARG A 89 -6.05 -10.14 7.17
C ARG A 89 -5.11 -9.58 8.22
N ILE A 90 -5.59 -9.38 9.46
CA ILE A 90 -4.76 -8.85 10.55
C ILE A 90 -3.71 -9.86 10.97
N ASP A 91 -4.06 -11.14 11.12
CA ASP A 91 -3.11 -12.21 11.43
C ASP A 91 -1.99 -12.26 10.38
N HIS A 92 -2.34 -12.22 9.08
CA HIS A 92 -1.35 -12.21 8.01
C HIS A 92 -0.37 -11.03 8.11
N LEU A 93 -0.87 -9.81 8.41
CA LEU A 93 0.01 -8.66 8.60
C LEU A 93 0.93 -8.84 9.80
N LEU A 94 0.42 -9.35 10.92
CA LEU A 94 1.22 -9.59 12.13
C LEU A 94 2.25 -10.71 11.92
N GLU A 95 1.92 -11.75 11.17
CA GLU A 95 2.88 -12.78 10.78
C GLU A 95 4.01 -12.21 9.91
N LEU A 96 3.68 -11.38 8.91
CA LEU A 96 4.67 -10.69 8.08
C LEU A 96 5.57 -9.78 8.91
N ARG A 97 5.00 -9.05 9.88
CA ARG A 97 5.77 -8.23 10.82
C ARG A 97 6.75 -9.09 11.63
N GLY A 98 6.28 -10.23 12.16
CA GLY A 98 7.13 -11.17 12.90
C GLY A 98 8.21 -11.82 12.02
N LEU A 99 7.92 -12.13 10.75
CA LEU A 99 8.91 -12.63 9.80
C LEU A 99 9.98 -11.57 9.51
N GLN A 100 9.58 -10.32 9.31
CA GLN A 100 10.50 -9.21 9.08
C GLN A 100 11.43 -8.98 10.31
N GLU A 101 10.93 -9.17 11.53
CA GLU A 101 11.74 -9.05 12.74
C GLU A 101 12.80 -10.15 12.85
N ARG A 102 12.42 -11.38 12.53
CA ARG A 102 13.33 -12.52 12.65
C ARG A 102 14.38 -12.59 11.56
N ASN A 103 13.99 -12.28 10.33
CA ASN A 103 14.81 -12.57 9.14
C ASN A 103 15.25 -11.30 8.42
N GLY A 104 14.51 -10.20 8.55
CA GLY A 104 14.66 -9.04 7.66
C GLY A 104 14.30 -9.40 6.22
N GLY A 105 14.79 -8.62 5.26
CA GLY A 105 14.76 -8.95 3.83
C GLY A 105 13.55 -8.44 3.05
N PHE A 106 12.44 -8.10 3.68
CA PHE A 106 11.33 -7.44 2.97
C PHE A 106 11.67 -5.97 2.73
N LEU A 107 11.59 -5.55 1.48
CA LEU A 107 11.76 -4.15 1.07
C LEU A 107 10.47 -3.36 1.17
N THR A 108 9.39 -3.96 0.67
CA THR A 108 8.09 -3.30 0.59
C THR A 108 6.96 -4.31 0.77
N PHE A 109 5.84 -3.82 1.25
CA PHE A 109 4.58 -4.54 1.26
C PHE A 109 3.61 -3.96 0.22
N ILE A 110 2.92 -4.83 -0.51
CA ILE A 110 2.00 -4.47 -1.59
C ILE A 110 0.65 -5.15 -1.34
N PRO A 111 -0.34 -4.49 -0.77
CA PRO A 111 -1.70 -5.03 -0.71
C PRO A 111 -2.34 -4.95 -2.10
N LEU A 112 -2.92 -6.05 -2.55
CA LEU A 112 -3.51 -6.21 -3.88
C LEU A 112 -5.00 -6.51 -3.74
N PRO A 113 -5.90 -5.59 -4.12
CA PRO A 113 -7.34 -5.85 -4.09
C PRO A 113 -7.72 -6.93 -5.11
N PHE A 114 -8.54 -7.88 -4.69
CA PHE A 114 -9.06 -8.90 -5.59
C PHE A 114 -10.01 -8.29 -6.63
N ASP A 115 -9.85 -8.67 -7.89
CA ASP A 115 -10.73 -8.23 -8.98
C ASP A 115 -11.46 -9.44 -9.58
N PRO A 116 -12.73 -9.70 -9.20
CA PRO A 116 -13.49 -10.86 -9.65
C PRO A 116 -13.72 -10.88 -11.17
N ASN A 117 -13.63 -9.72 -11.85
CA ASN A 117 -13.79 -9.65 -13.30
C ASN A 117 -12.57 -10.19 -14.06
N LYS A 118 -11.42 -10.26 -13.40
CA LYS A 118 -10.17 -10.77 -14.01
C LYS A 118 -9.96 -12.26 -13.77
N MET A 119 -10.55 -12.82 -12.72
CA MET A 119 -10.43 -14.23 -12.36
C MET A 119 -11.80 -14.93 -12.50
N LYS A 120 -12.07 -15.43 -13.70
CA LYS A 120 -13.25 -16.27 -13.92
C LYS A 120 -12.94 -17.69 -13.45
N SER A 121 -13.15 -17.97 -12.18
CA SER A 121 -13.15 -19.33 -11.63
C SER A 121 -14.50 -19.60 -10.94
N GLU A 122 -14.88 -20.87 -10.86
CA GLU A 122 -16.16 -21.29 -10.22
C GLU A 122 -16.26 -20.82 -8.77
N GLY A 123 -15.12 -20.57 -8.07
CA GLY A 123 -15.08 -20.07 -6.70
C GLY A 123 -15.26 -18.55 -6.54
N THR A 124 -15.39 -17.79 -7.63
CA THR A 124 -15.52 -16.32 -7.57
C THR A 124 -16.98 -15.83 -7.72
N MET A 125 -17.94 -16.75 -7.83
CA MET A 125 -19.37 -16.38 -7.95
C MET A 125 -19.84 -15.71 -6.64
N GLY A 126 -20.29 -14.45 -6.75
CA GLY A 126 -20.82 -13.68 -5.63
C GLY A 126 -19.80 -12.77 -4.93
N VAL A 127 -18.52 -12.86 -5.25
CA VAL A 127 -17.51 -11.92 -4.70
C VAL A 127 -17.65 -10.55 -5.37
N VAL A 128 -17.81 -9.52 -4.55
CA VAL A 128 -17.90 -8.14 -5.00
C VAL A 128 -16.53 -7.48 -4.86
N LYS A 129 -16.14 -6.68 -5.84
CA LYS A 129 -14.90 -5.93 -5.77
C LYS A 129 -14.90 -4.98 -4.56
N THR A 130 -13.75 -4.84 -3.91
CA THR A 130 -13.53 -3.87 -2.83
C THR A 130 -13.86 -2.45 -3.26
N THR A 131 -14.33 -1.66 -2.33
CA THR A 131 -14.54 -0.22 -2.52
C THR A 131 -13.24 0.55 -2.31
N GLY A 132 -13.16 1.78 -2.84
CA GLY A 132 -11.99 2.62 -2.56
C GLY A 132 -11.82 2.96 -1.08
N PHE A 133 -12.90 2.92 -0.30
CA PHE A 133 -12.86 3.09 1.15
C PHE A 133 -12.15 1.92 1.84
N GLU A 134 -12.51 0.68 1.48
CA GLU A 134 -11.86 -0.54 1.98
C GLU A 134 -10.40 -0.60 1.57
N ASP A 135 -10.07 -0.18 0.34
CA ASP A 135 -8.71 -0.14 -0.17
C ASP A 135 -7.84 0.85 0.64
N LEU A 136 -8.36 2.07 0.91
CA LEU A 136 -7.66 3.05 1.74
C LEU A 136 -7.49 2.57 3.19
N LYS A 137 -8.52 1.91 3.75
CA LYS A 137 -8.47 1.29 5.08
C LYS A 137 -7.36 0.24 5.14
N MET A 138 -7.33 -0.68 4.16
CA MET A 138 -6.32 -1.73 4.11
C MET A 138 -4.89 -1.18 3.98
N LEU A 139 -4.67 -0.18 3.14
CA LEU A 139 -3.39 0.51 2.99
C LEU A 139 -2.94 1.19 4.29
N SER A 140 -3.88 1.88 4.98
CA SER A 140 -3.59 2.55 6.25
C SER A 140 -3.23 1.55 7.34
N ILE A 141 -4.01 0.51 7.51
CA ILE A 141 -3.78 -0.53 8.53
C ILE A 141 -2.45 -1.25 8.25
N SER A 142 -2.18 -1.55 6.99
CA SER A 142 -0.89 -2.13 6.59
C SER A 142 0.29 -1.26 7.03
N ARG A 143 0.24 0.06 6.81
CA ARG A 143 1.29 0.99 7.26
C ARG A 143 1.44 1.03 8.78
N ILE A 144 0.32 1.00 9.51
CA ILE A 144 0.32 1.10 10.97
C ILE A 144 0.87 -0.19 11.60
N LEU A 145 0.42 -1.36 11.14
CA LEU A 145 0.82 -2.65 11.72
C LEU A 145 2.20 -3.12 11.25
N LEU A 146 2.57 -2.82 10.01
CA LEU A 146 3.89 -3.16 9.45
C LEU A 146 4.91 -2.04 9.73
N ASP A 147 5.06 -1.66 10.99
CA ASP A 147 5.94 -0.58 11.45
C ASP A 147 7.42 -0.83 11.14
N ASN A 148 7.82 -2.09 10.95
CA ASN A 148 9.15 -2.52 10.58
C ASN A 148 9.38 -2.70 9.05
N PHE A 149 8.36 -2.46 8.21
CA PHE A 149 8.53 -2.35 6.75
C PHE A 149 8.86 -0.91 6.38
N ASP A 150 9.87 -0.72 5.53
CA ASP A 150 10.25 0.63 5.13
C ASP A 150 9.24 1.23 4.16
N HIS A 151 8.68 0.42 3.26
CA HIS A 151 7.80 0.90 2.21
C HIS A 151 6.46 0.17 2.16
N ILE A 152 5.37 0.93 1.95
CA ILE A 152 4.05 0.43 1.56
C ILE A 152 3.72 0.96 0.17
N LYS A 153 3.47 0.06 -0.76
CA LYS A 153 3.26 0.40 -2.17
C LYS A 153 1.78 0.34 -2.54
N ALA A 154 1.29 1.38 -3.21
CA ALA A 154 0.02 1.34 -3.93
C ALA A 154 0.24 0.88 -5.37
N PHE A 155 -0.30 -0.29 -5.71
CA PHE A 155 -0.26 -0.80 -7.07
C PHE A 155 -1.36 -0.14 -7.91
N TRP A 156 -1.03 1.01 -8.51
CA TRP A 156 -1.99 1.87 -9.21
C TRP A 156 -2.75 1.18 -10.35
N MET A 157 -2.22 0.10 -10.91
CA MET A 157 -2.88 -0.64 -11.98
C MET A 157 -4.13 -1.38 -11.50
N MET A 158 -4.18 -1.80 -10.23
CA MET A 158 -5.35 -2.43 -9.62
C MET A 158 -6.26 -1.41 -8.93
N LEU A 159 -5.68 -0.46 -8.20
CA LEU A 159 -6.40 0.59 -7.47
C LEU A 159 -6.96 1.69 -8.40
N GLY A 160 -6.33 1.89 -9.54
CA GLY A 160 -6.55 3.06 -10.38
C GLY A 160 -5.72 4.28 -9.93
N PRO A 161 -5.33 5.15 -10.87
CA PRO A 161 -4.41 6.25 -10.58
C PRO A 161 -4.95 7.28 -9.57
N ARG A 162 -6.27 7.52 -9.55
CA ARG A 162 -6.88 8.48 -8.62
C ARG A 162 -6.79 8.00 -7.17
N LEU A 163 -7.17 6.73 -6.91
CA LEU A 163 -7.12 6.18 -5.57
C LEU A 163 -5.66 6.01 -5.10
N ALA A 164 -4.76 5.58 -5.99
CA ALA A 164 -3.34 5.51 -5.69
C ALA A 164 -2.75 6.90 -5.32
N GLN A 165 -3.19 7.99 -5.94
CA GLN A 165 -2.79 9.33 -5.52
C GLN A 165 -3.33 9.68 -4.13
N VAL A 166 -4.61 9.41 -3.85
CA VAL A 166 -5.23 9.68 -2.54
C VAL A 166 -4.54 8.88 -1.44
N SER A 167 -4.14 7.63 -1.71
CA SER A 167 -3.48 6.76 -0.74
C SER A 167 -2.14 7.31 -0.20
N LEU A 168 -1.53 8.28 -0.87
CA LEU A 168 -0.35 8.99 -0.37
C LEU A 168 -0.62 9.76 0.95
N ALA A 169 -1.88 10.12 1.22
CA ALA A 169 -2.31 10.66 2.50
C ALA A 169 -2.68 9.57 3.52
N PHE A 170 -2.68 8.30 3.12
CA PHE A 170 -3.09 7.14 3.88
C PHE A 170 -1.93 6.15 4.12
N GLY A 171 -0.72 6.65 4.30
CA GLY A 171 0.44 5.87 4.71
C GLY A 171 1.26 5.24 3.59
N VAL A 172 0.82 5.36 2.34
CA VAL A 172 1.57 4.91 1.17
C VAL A 172 2.74 5.86 0.87
N ASP A 173 3.87 5.30 0.49
CA ASP A 173 5.08 6.03 0.10
C ASP A 173 5.70 5.56 -1.23
N ASP A 174 5.09 4.58 -1.93
CA ASP A 174 5.55 4.11 -3.25
C ASP A 174 4.35 3.89 -4.18
N LEU A 175 4.43 4.42 -5.40
CA LEU A 175 3.37 4.32 -6.42
C LEU A 175 3.71 3.34 -7.54
N ASP A 176 4.59 2.36 -7.32
CA ASP A 176 5.07 1.49 -8.39
C ASP A 176 5.72 2.30 -9.54
N GLY A 177 5.61 1.84 -10.79
CA GLY A 177 6.36 2.42 -11.89
C GLY A 177 5.55 2.72 -13.16
N THR A 178 6.28 3.04 -14.22
CA THR A 178 5.74 3.30 -15.56
C THR A 178 5.41 2.01 -16.30
N VAL A 179 4.69 1.08 -15.66
CA VAL A 179 4.43 -0.25 -16.22
C VAL A 179 3.66 -0.12 -17.53
N VAL A 180 4.13 -0.84 -18.56
CA VAL A 180 3.36 -1.12 -19.76
C VAL A 180 2.93 -2.58 -19.67
N GLU A 181 1.77 -2.83 -19.09
CA GLU A 181 1.19 -4.17 -19.08
C GLU A 181 0.29 -4.34 -20.29
N ARG A 182 0.65 -5.28 -21.16
CA ARG A 182 -0.26 -5.73 -22.22
C ARG A 182 -1.24 -6.73 -21.62
N ILE A 183 -2.42 -6.27 -21.28
CA ILE A 183 -3.48 -7.17 -20.83
C ILE A 183 -4.23 -7.66 -22.08
N ILE A 184 -3.96 -8.88 -22.48
CA ILE A 184 -4.67 -9.56 -23.57
C ILE A 184 -5.91 -10.22 -22.95
N HIS A 185 -7.07 -9.59 -23.08
CA HIS A 185 -8.34 -10.16 -22.58
C HIS A 185 -8.98 -11.14 -23.59
N SER A 186 -8.70 -10.95 -24.88
CA SER A 186 -9.12 -11.81 -26.00
C SER A 186 -8.42 -11.34 -27.27
N PRO A 187 -8.34 -12.17 -28.33
CA PRO A 187 -7.76 -11.74 -29.59
C PRO A 187 -8.44 -10.47 -30.10
N GLY A 188 -7.69 -9.37 -30.17
CA GLY A 188 -8.17 -8.07 -30.64
C GLY A 188 -8.54 -7.03 -29.56
N SER A 189 -8.52 -7.38 -28.25
CA SER A 189 -8.74 -6.41 -27.17
C SER A 189 -7.50 -6.27 -26.29
N GLU A 190 -6.55 -5.48 -26.74
CA GLU A 190 -5.37 -5.09 -25.95
C GLU A 190 -5.66 -3.77 -25.24
N THR A 191 -5.68 -3.78 -23.91
CA THR A 191 -5.63 -2.55 -23.11
C THR A 191 -4.24 -2.36 -22.55
N ASN A 192 -3.51 -1.39 -23.08
CA ASN A 192 -2.23 -0.99 -22.53
C ASN A 192 -2.47 -0.04 -21.36
N LYS A 193 -2.25 -0.50 -20.13
CA LYS A 193 -2.15 0.39 -18.97
C LYS A 193 -0.71 0.86 -18.85
N ALA A 194 -0.45 2.08 -19.28
CA ALA A 194 0.85 2.72 -19.15
C ALA A 194 0.67 4.09 -18.48
N MET A 195 1.59 4.43 -17.60
CA MET A 195 1.67 5.77 -17.03
C MET A 195 3.03 6.37 -17.35
N SER A 196 3.03 7.60 -17.88
CA SER A 196 4.28 8.27 -18.19
C SER A 196 4.98 8.72 -16.91
N LYS A 197 6.31 8.79 -16.93
CA LYS A 197 7.11 9.37 -15.84
C LYS A 197 6.59 10.75 -15.43
N ARG A 198 6.28 11.61 -16.43
CA ARG A 198 5.75 12.95 -16.18
C ARG A 198 4.43 12.90 -15.40
N THR A 199 3.55 11.98 -15.72
CA THR A 199 2.25 11.81 -15.04
C THR A 199 2.47 11.35 -13.59
N LEU A 200 3.35 10.37 -13.34
CA LEU A 200 3.68 9.91 -11.98
C LEU A 200 4.25 11.06 -11.13
N VAL A 201 5.23 11.78 -11.65
CA VAL A 201 5.82 12.94 -10.95
C VAL A 201 4.75 13.98 -10.61
N GLN A 202 3.89 14.33 -11.59
CA GLN A 202 2.81 15.28 -11.36
C GLN A 202 1.78 14.79 -10.32
N MET A 203 1.45 13.51 -10.33
CA MET A 203 0.52 12.93 -9.33
C MET A 203 1.09 13.06 -7.92
N ILE A 204 2.36 12.73 -7.74
CA ILE A 204 3.06 12.80 -6.45
C ILE A 204 3.13 14.26 -5.98
N GLN A 205 3.59 15.16 -6.83
CA GLN A 205 3.73 16.59 -6.50
C GLN A 205 2.38 17.25 -6.18
N LYS A 206 1.32 16.93 -6.94
CA LYS A 206 -0.04 17.42 -6.65
C LYS A 206 -0.65 16.88 -5.35
N ALA A 207 -0.12 15.77 -4.84
CA ALA A 207 -0.45 15.27 -3.51
C ALA A 207 0.39 15.94 -2.39
N GLY A 208 1.23 16.94 -2.72
CA GLY A 208 2.10 17.64 -1.77
C GLY A 208 3.32 16.82 -1.36
N ARG A 209 3.77 15.86 -2.16
CA ARG A 209 4.89 14.96 -1.88
C ARG A 209 6.07 15.20 -2.79
N ASP A 210 7.28 14.86 -2.31
CA ASP A 210 8.50 14.90 -3.09
C ASP A 210 8.62 13.63 -3.95
N ALA A 211 8.71 13.80 -5.25
CA ALA A 211 8.77 12.66 -6.17
C ALA A 211 10.20 12.13 -6.28
N ILE A 212 10.43 10.91 -5.83
CA ILE A 212 11.73 10.25 -5.76
C ILE A 212 11.79 9.08 -6.74
N GLU A 213 12.58 9.23 -7.79
CA GLU A 213 12.89 8.13 -8.70
C GLU A 213 13.92 7.19 -8.06
N ARG A 214 13.63 5.89 -8.04
CA ARG A 214 14.46 4.87 -7.41
C ARG A 214 14.73 3.68 -8.32
N ASP A 215 15.74 2.89 -7.98
CA ASP A 215 15.93 1.56 -8.56
C ASP A 215 15.13 0.46 -7.80
N THR A 216 15.32 -0.79 -8.18
CA THR A 216 14.66 -1.95 -7.56
C THR A 216 15.06 -2.19 -6.10
N LEU A 217 16.17 -1.65 -5.66
CA LEU A 217 16.69 -1.77 -4.28
C LEU A 217 16.44 -0.50 -3.45
N TYR A 218 15.54 0.38 -3.89
CA TYR A 218 15.21 1.67 -3.26
C TYR A 218 16.38 2.66 -3.16
N ARG A 219 17.44 2.50 -3.98
CA ARG A 219 18.46 3.53 -4.09
C ARG A 219 17.91 4.71 -4.89
N VAL A 220 18.06 5.90 -4.34
CA VAL A 220 17.59 7.13 -4.98
C VAL A 220 18.41 7.40 -6.24
N LEU A 221 17.74 7.49 -7.38
CA LEU A 221 18.35 7.84 -8.66
C LEU A 221 18.18 9.33 -8.96
N LYS A 222 17.01 9.89 -8.65
CA LYS A 222 16.71 11.31 -8.91
C LYS A 222 15.59 11.83 -8.00
N VAL A 223 15.71 13.10 -7.60
CA VAL A 223 14.67 13.91 -6.97
C VAL A 223 14.07 14.85 -8.00
N HIS A 224 12.74 14.93 -8.09
CA HIS A 224 12.02 15.72 -9.08
C HIS A 224 11.30 16.92 -8.50
#